data_648c65615513cb8d9255de77ef747400
#
_entry.id   648c65615513cb8d9255de77ef747400
#
_cell.length_a   1.000
_cell.length_b   1.000
_cell.length_c   1.000
_cell.angle_alpha   90.00
_cell.angle_beta   90.00
_cell.angle_gamma   90.00
#
_symmetry.space_group_name_H-M   'P 1'
#
loop_
_entity.id
_entity.type
_entity.pdbx_description
1 polymer ?
#
loop_
_entity_poly.entity_id
_entity_poly.type
_entity_poly.pdbx_seq_one_letter_code
_entity_poly.pdbx_strand_id
1 'polypeptide(L)'
;LWSRGLGDVYKRQAIKDAPRINSLEQNYYDLTFHHPSGVAIYLRHIIPPRWILGLPSWTQTLLLDQPLWRWMAITVMAFIFGAITITSYKVSRYLTAKGKRRDPSWELLPYIALVIMSPFYSWFFSEVLRVSGVVYSLFNVTFWATFFITLTWLVWKGGQILAEAFIESSQVISVSVDGQIVRLCFRLLSLILSLALLTEGANRLGMPAYSIWTGLGIGGLAVALAAQQTLANLLGSLIIMFEKPFRVGHWIKAGDIEGFIEDIGFRSTRIRTLQNSVVSVPSSELVNESIENMTTRKFRIARRELCISLNTPVEKVESMIREIGEIISAGPGEKGNGIDVVLKCISNKGYE
;
A
#
# COMPACT_ATOMS: atom_id res chain seq x y z
N LEU A 1 -10.57 -31.08 -29.94
CA LEU A 1 -9.82 -32.23 -30.50
C LEU A 1 -9.72 -32.20 -32.04
N TRP A 2 -10.74 -31.69 -32.75
CA TRP A 2 -10.75 -31.57 -34.25
C TRP A 2 -9.76 -30.50 -34.75
N SER A 3 -9.56 -29.41 -34.06
CA SER A 3 -8.68 -28.30 -34.48
C SER A 3 -7.18 -28.61 -34.40
N ARG A 4 -6.76 -29.56 -33.57
CA ARG A 4 -5.33 -29.92 -33.42
C ARG A 4 -4.85 -30.87 -34.53
N GLY A 5 -5.69 -31.77 -34.99
CA GLY A 5 -5.30 -32.76 -36.03
C GLY A 5 -5.17 -32.15 -37.44
N LEU A 6 -6.07 -31.25 -37.83
CA LEU A 6 -6.02 -30.59 -39.14
C LEU A 6 -4.80 -29.66 -39.29
N GLY A 7 -4.42 -28.92 -38.21
CA GLY A 7 -3.25 -28.02 -38.22
C GLY A 7 -1.93 -28.75 -38.52
N ASP A 8 -1.75 -29.96 -38.00
CA ASP A 8 -0.52 -30.72 -38.19
C ASP A 8 -0.43 -31.39 -39.59
N VAL A 9 -1.56 -31.80 -40.14
CA VAL A 9 -1.62 -32.35 -41.51
C VAL A 9 -1.31 -31.26 -42.53
N TYR A 10 -1.88 -30.07 -42.39
CA TYR A 10 -1.60 -28.93 -43.27
C TYR A 10 -0.17 -28.39 -43.13
N LYS A 11 0.41 -28.39 -41.94
CA LYS A 11 1.82 -28.05 -41.74
C LYS A 11 2.77 -28.98 -42.49
N ARG A 12 2.54 -30.28 -42.41
CA ARG A 12 3.39 -31.27 -43.10
C ARG A 12 3.26 -31.20 -44.60
N GLN A 13 2.08 -30.89 -45.12
CA GLN A 13 1.81 -30.76 -46.54
C GLN A 13 2.36 -29.45 -47.13
N ALA A 14 2.21 -28.33 -46.43
CA ALA A 14 2.79 -27.05 -46.84
C ALA A 14 4.33 -27.07 -46.92
N ILE A 15 4.99 -27.85 -46.05
CA ILE A 15 6.46 -28.01 -46.07
C ILE A 15 6.90 -28.92 -47.22
N LYS A 16 6.12 -29.94 -47.60
CA LYS A 16 6.41 -30.82 -48.75
C LYS A 16 6.18 -30.15 -50.09
N ASP A 17 5.20 -29.26 -50.19
CA ASP A 17 4.81 -28.58 -51.41
C ASP A 17 5.36 -27.14 -51.55
N ALA A 18 6.42 -26.81 -50.81
CA ALA A 18 7.07 -25.49 -50.83
C ALA A 18 7.36 -24.93 -52.26
N PRO A 19 7.67 -25.71 -53.33
CA PRO A 19 7.80 -25.20 -54.69
C PRO A 19 6.49 -24.74 -55.35
N ARG A 20 5.34 -25.18 -54.85
CA ARG A 20 4.01 -24.79 -55.35
C ARG A 20 3.43 -23.53 -54.67
N ILE A 21 4.06 -23.02 -53.64
CA ILE A 21 3.55 -21.93 -52.83
C ILE A 21 3.44 -20.62 -53.61
N ASN A 22 4.26 -20.35 -54.62
CA ASN A 22 4.19 -19.12 -55.42
C ASN A 22 2.86 -18.93 -56.18
N SER A 23 2.19 -20.01 -56.60
CA SER A 23 0.87 -19.92 -57.21
C SER A 23 -0.27 -19.84 -56.18
N LEU A 24 -0.05 -20.34 -54.96
CA LEU A 24 -0.99 -20.27 -53.88
C LEU A 24 -0.93 -18.91 -53.12
N GLU A 25 0.22 -18.22 -53.18
CA GLU A 25 0.37 -16.89 -52.56
C GLU A 25 -0.48 -15.83 -53.28
N GLN A 26 -0.56 -15.81 -54.59
CA GLN A 26 -1.42 -14.89 -55.33
C GLN A 26 -2.90 -15.13 -55.00
N ASN A 27 -3.33 -16.39 -54.99
CA ASN A 27 -4.70 -16.76 -54.60
C ASN A 27 -4.99 -16.49 -53.09
N TYR A 28 -3.97 -16.47 -52.24
CA TYR A 28 -4.12 -16.21 -50.81
C TYR A 28 -4.43 -14.72 -50.52
N TYR A 29 -3.76 -13.79 -51.18
CA TYR A 29 -4.09 -12.37 -51.06
C TYR A 29 -5.49 -12.05 -51.55
N ASP A 30 -5.97 -12.71 -52.58
CA ASP A 30 -7.34 -12.58 -53.11
C ASP A 30 -8.38 -13.21 -52.14
N LEU A 31 -8.06 -14.31 -51.47
CA LEU A 31 -8.92 -14.94 -50.45
C LEU A 31 -9.00 -14.19 -49.14
N THR A 32 -7.93 -13.51 -48.72
CA THR A 32 -7.93 -12.75 -47.42
C THR A 32 -8.77 -11.49 -47.47
N PHE A 33 -9.01 -10.92 -48.65
CA PHE A 33 -9.90 -9.76 -48.82
C PHE A 33 -11.40 -10.10 -48.75
N HIS A 34 -11.77 -11.38 -48.91
CA HIS A 34 -13.17 -11.82 -49.03
C HIS A 34 -13.66 -12.72 -47.88
N HIS A 35 -12.82 -13.08 -46.91
CA HIS A 35 -13.19 -13.99 -45.83
C HIS A 35 -13.22 -13.34 -44.44
N PRO A 36 -14.13 -13.79 -43.54
CA PRO A 36 -14.20 -13.26 -42.16
C PRO A 36 -12.89 -13.48 -41.41
N SER A 37 -12.55 -12.46 -40.57
CA SER A 37 -11.29 -12.24 -39.87
C SER A 37 -10.63 -13.46 -39.21
N GLY A 38 -11.38 -14.49 -38.83
CA GLY A 38 -10.85 -15.69 -38.17
C GLY A 38 -10.00 -16.59 -39.04
N VAL A 39 -10.35 -16.74 -40.34
CA VAL A 39 -9.62 -17.58 -41.27
C VAL A 39 -8.32 -16.92 -41.73
N ALA A 40 -8.34 -15.60 -41.92
CA ALA A 40 -7.17 -14.81 -42.26
C ALA A 40 -6.05 -14.87 -41.19
N ILE A 41 -6.41 -14.86 -39.91
CA ILE A 41 -5.47 -15.02 -38.82
C ILE A 41 -4.82 -16.40 -38.80
N TYR A 42 -5.60 -17.45 -39.08
CA TYR A 42 -5.11 -18.83 -39.13
C TYR A 42 -4.14 -19.07 -40.27
N LEU A 43 -4.48 -18.58 -41.47
CA LEU A 43 -3.64 -18.69 -42.68
C LEU A 43 -2.35 -17.86 -42.56
N ARG A 44 -2.41 -16.69 -41.89
CA ARG A 44 -1.23 -15.84 -41.63
C ARG A 44 -0.14 -16.54 -40.80
N HIS A 45 -0.51 -17.49 -39.94
CA HIS A 45 0.46 -18.29 -39.19
C HIS A 45 1.04 -19.49 -39.96
N ILE A 46 0.38 -19.91 -41.00
CA ILE A 46 0.79 -21.10 -41.80
C ILE A 46 1.70 -20.72 -42.97
N ILE A 47 1.46 -19.57 -43.60
CA ILE A 47 2.24 -19.12 -44.76
C ILE A 47 3.50 -18.41 -44.35
N PRO A 48 4.70 -18.86 -44.70
CA PRO A 48 5.93 -18.19 -44.39
C PRO A 48 6.04 -16.84 -45.12
N PRO A 49 6.63 -15.80 -44.47
CA PRO A 49 6.93 -14.54 -45.16
C PRO A 49 7.80 -14.75 -46.39
N ARG A 50 7.61 -13.93 -47.46
CA ARG A 50 8.32 -14.06 -48.75
C ARG A 50 9.84 -14.10 -48.63
N TRP A 51 10.43 -13.39 -47.67
CA TRP A 51 11.87 -13.36 -47.48
C TRP A 51 12.45 -14.73 -47.07
N ILE A 52 11.65 -15.63 -46.49
CA ILE A 52 12.08 -16.96 -46.08
C ILE A 52 12.31 -17.85 -47.31
N LEU A 53 11.57 -17.61 -48.39
CA LEU A 53 11.71 -18.40 -49.66
C LEU A 53 13.06 -18.16 -50.33
N GLY A 54 13.74 -17.03 -50.04
CA GLY A 54 15.09 -16.74 -50.54
C GLY A 54 16.22 -17.36 -49.72
N LEU A 55 15.91 -18.05 -48.60
CA LEU A 55 16.93 -18.65 -47.75
C LEU A 55 17.42 -20.01 -48.32
N PRO A 56 18.69 -20.39 -48.13
CA PRO A 56 19.25 -21.67 -48.55
C PRO A 56 18.44 -22.85 -47.95
N SER A 57 18.31 -23.92 -48.69
CA SER A 57 17.49 -25.10 -48.33
C SER A 57 17.90 -25.75 -47.00
N TRP A 58 19.17 -25.69 -46.60
CA TRP A 58 19.65 -26.22 -45.32
C TRP A 58 19.09 -25.48 -44.11
N THR A 59 18.72 -24.21 -44.23
CA THR A 59 18.12 -23.43 -43.17
C THR A 59 16.68 -23.80 -42.88
N GLN A 60 16.06 -24.50 -43.81
CA GLN A 60 14.66 -24.98 -43.74
C GLN A 60 14.55 -26.34 -43.05
N THR A 61 15.68 -27.02 -42.75
CA THR A 61 15.66 -28.28 -42.00
C THR A 61 15.07 -28.07 -40.63
N LEU A 62 14.23 -29.02 -40.18
CA LEU A 62 13.51 -28.93 -38.91
C LEU A 62 14.36 -29.45 -37.77
N LEU A 63 14.49 -28.64 -36.76
CA LEU A 63 15.05 -29.00 -35.45
C LEU A 63 14.02 -28.67 -34.34
N LEU A 64 13.55 -29.67 -33.59
CA LEU A 64 12.50 -29.52 -32.58
C LEU A 64 11.23 -28.85 -33.13
N ASP A 65 10.75 -29.33 -34.26
CA ASP A 65 9.58 -28.81 -34.99
C ASP A 65 9.69 -27.34 -35.46
N GLN A 66 10.89 -26.77 -35.38
CA GLN A 66 11.17 -25.42 -35.88
C GLN A 66 12.26 -25.45 -36.96
N PRO A 67 12.17 -24.65 -38.04
CA PRO A 67 13.22 -24.56 -39.04
C PRO A 67 14.48 -23.89 -38.45
N LEU A 68 15.66 -24.31 -38.89
CA LEU A 68 16.96 -23.83 -38.39
C LEU A 68 17.10 -22.32 -38.47
N TRP A 69 16.56 -21.62 -39.44
CA TRP A 69 16.62 -20.18 -39.55
C TRP A 69 15.99 -19.47 -38.31
N ARG A 70 14.92 -20.06 -37.71
CA ARG A 70 14.31 -19.52 -36.50
C ARG A 70 15.27 -19.62 -35.30
N TRP A 71 15.97 -20.74 -35.17
CA TRP A 71 16.99 -20.90 -34.12
C TRP A 71 18.13 -19.91 -34.29
N MET A 72 18.59 -19.65 -35.51
CA MET A 72 19.59 -18.62 -35.79
C MET A 72 19.09 -17.23 -35.40
N ALA A 73 17.86 -16.89 -35.79
CA ALA A 73 17.25 -15.60 -35.41
C ALA A 73 17.07 -15.45 -33.90
N ILE A 74 16.64 -16.52 -33.21
CA ILE A 74 16.55 -16.56 -31.71
C ILE A 74 17.90 -16.30 -31.11
N THR A 75 18.96 -16.96 -31.59
CA THR A 75 20.32 -16.78 -31.05
C THR A 75 20.83 -15.36 -31.28
N VAL A 76 20.62 -14.79 -32.47
CA VAL A 76 21.00 -13.38 -32.75
C VAL A 76 20.26 -12.42 -31.85
N MET A 77 18.95 -12.60 -31.65
CA MET A 77 18.15 -11.76 -30.76
C MET A 77 18.56 -11.89 -29.30
N ALA A 78 18.88 -13.10 -28.83
CA ALA A 78 19.40 -13.32 -27.48
C ALA A 78 20.75 -12.60 -27.29
N PHE A 79 21.62 -12.60 -28.32
CA PHE A 79 22.89 -11.87 -28.30
C PHE A 79 22.68 -10.35 -28.24
N ILE A 80 21.78 -9.82 -29.06
CA ILE A 80 21.43 -8.38 -29.05
C ILE A 80 20.87 -7.97 -27.68
N PHE A 81 19.93 -8.75 -27.15
CA PHE A 81 19.32 -8.53 -25.85
C PHE A 81 20.37 -8.57 -24.71
N GLY A 82 21.25 -9.56 -24.73
CA GLY A 82 22.37 -9.68 -23.80
C GLY A 82 23.34 -8.51 -23.90
N ALA A 83 23.70 -8.09 -25.12
CA ALA A 83 24.58 -6.95 -25.35
C ALA A 83 23.99 -5.63 -24.83
N ILE A 84 22.70 -5.37 -25.05
CA ILE A 84 21.98 -4.20 -24.52
C ILE A 84 21.97 -4.22 -22.99
N THR A 85 21.67 -5.38 -22.41
CA THR A 85 21.65 -5.54 -20.94
C THR A 85 23.02 -5.32 -20.32
N ILE A 86 24.07 -5.92 -20.90
CA ILE A 86 25.45 -5.74 -20.43
C ILE A 86 25.90 -4.29 -20.60
N THR A 87 25.55 -3.65 -21.71
CA THR A 87 25.90 -2.26 -21.99
C THR A 87 25.20 -1.32 -21.01
N SER A 88 23.89 -1.51 -20.78
CA SER A 88 23.13 -0.71 -19.80
C SER A 88 23.68 -0.88 -18.39
N TYR A 89 24.11 -2.10 -18.01
CA TYR A 89 24.75 -2.36 -16.72
C TYR A 89 26.11 -1.65 -16.60
N LYS A 90 26.95 -1.71 -17.65
CA LYS A 90 28.24 -1.00 -17.67
C LYS A 90 28.07 0.51 -17.61
N VAL A 91 27.10 1.06 -18.36
CA VAL A 91 26.75 2.48 -18.34
C VAL A 91 26.23 2.89 -16.97
N SER A 92 25.34 2.12 -16.36
CA SER A 92 24.88 2.34 -15.01
C SER A 92 26.04 2.43 -14.01
N ARG A 93 26.92 1.45 -14.01
CA ARG A 93 28.12 1.45 -13.14
C ARG A 93 29.05 2.63 -13.40
N TYR A 94 29.27 2.99 -14.65
CA TYR A 94 30.11 4.13 -15.02
C TYR A 94 29.51 5.45 -14.51
N LEU A 95 28.20 5.66 -14.70
CA LEU A 95 27.51 6.86 -14.24
C LEU A 95 27.49 6.97 -12.72
N THR A 96 27.23 5.84 -12.03
CA THR A 96 27.28 5.78 -10.56
C THR A 96 28.68 6.07 -10.02
N ALA A 97 29.75 5.64 -10.73
CA ALA A 97 31.11 5.86 -10.29
C ALA A 97 31.63 7.29 -10.58
N LYS A 98 31.17 7.93 -11.66
CA LYS A 98 31.61 9.26 -12.11
C LYS A 98 30.79 10.41 -11.53
N GLY A 99 29.58 10.16 -11.03
CA GLY A 99 28.73 11.18 -10.43
C GLY A 99 29.38 11.78 -9.18
N LYS A 100 29.45 13.10 -9.07
CA LYS A 100 29.90 13.85 -7.88
C LYS A 100 29.04 13.55 -6.65
N ARG A 101 27.77 13.20 -6.85
CA ARG A 101 26.81 12.62 -5.90
C ARG A 101 26.49 11.21 -6.39
N ARG A 102 26.61 10.23 -5.51
CA ARG A 102 26.28 8.83 -5.80
C ARG A 102 24.76 8.70 -5.94
N ASP A 103 24.22 9.13 -7.09
CA ASP A 103 22.78 9.06 -7.35
C ASP A 103 22.36 7.61 -7.57
N PRO A 104 21.63 7.01 -6.64
CA PRO A 104 21.22 5.60 -6.72
C PRO A 104 20.24 5.34 -7.87
N SER A 105 19.66 6.39 -8.47
CA SER A 105 18.75 6.29 -9.62
C SER A 105 19.36 5.61 -10.84
N TRP A 106 20.67 5.76 -11.08
CA TRP A 106 21.36 5.10 -12.18
C TRP A 106 21.41 3.57 -12.04
N GLU A 107 21.27 3.05 -10.83
CA GLU A 107 21.18 1.61 -10.58
C GLU A 107 19.93 0.97 -11.20
N LEU A 108 18.89 1.76 -11.51
CA LEU A 108 17.67 1.28 -12.14
C LEU A 108 17.80 1.07 -13.65
N LEU A 109 18.79 1.68 -14.30
CA LEU A 109 18.95 1.68 -15.76
C LEU A 109 18.89 0.28 -16.39
N PRO A 110 19.60 -0.75 -15.91
CA PRO A 110 19.55 -2.09 -16.51
C PRO A 110 18.18 -2.76 -16.34
N TYR A 111 17.47 -2.51 -15.24
CA TYR A 111 16.14 -3.06 -15.00
C TYR A 111 15.10 -2.38 -15.88
N ILE A 112 15.20 -1.06 -16.06
CA ILE A 112 14.34 -0.30 -16.98
C ILE A 112 14.56 -0.79 -18.43
N ALA A 113 15.81 -0.98 -18.84
CA ALA A 113 16.14 -1.50 -20.16
C ALA A 113 15.53 -2.89 -20.39
N LEU A 114 15.62 -3.79 -19.40
CA LEU A 114 15.01 -5.12 -19.47
C LEU A 114 13.49 -5.06 -19.57
N VAL A 115 12.83 -4.22 -18.77
CA VAL A 115 11.36 -4.06 -18.79
C VAL A 115 10.88 -3.50 -20.13
N ILE A 116 11.57 -2.51 -20.70
CA ILE A 116 11.19 -1.92 -22.01
C ILE A 116 11.44 -2.88 -23.16
N MET A 117 12.57 -3.61 -23.11
CA MET A 117 12.94 -4.55 -24.18
C MET A 117 12.07 -5.81 -24.19
N SER A 118 11.52 -6.19 -23.05
CA SER A 118 10.81 -7.47 -22.94
C SER A 118 9.54 -7.54 -23.81
N PRO A 119 8.61 -6.54 -23.87
CA PRO A 119 7.46 -6.62 -24.78
C PRO A 119 7.88 -6.64 -26.24
N PHE A 120 8.95 -5.94 -26.61
CA PHE A 120 9.49 -5.99 -27.96
C PHE A 120 9.99 -7.39 -28.32
N TYR A 121 10.66 -8.07 -27.40
CA TYR A 121 11.11 -9.44 -27.58
C TYR A 121 9.93 -10.41 -27.76
N SER A 122 8.89 -10.28 -26.91
CA SER A 122 7.67 -11.09 -27.05
C SER A 122 6.97 -10.87 -28.39
N TRP A 123 6.79 -9.60 -28.78
CA TRP A 123 6.21 -9.25 -30.08
C TRP A 123 7.01 -9.83 -31.26
N PHE A 124 8.34 -9.72 -31.21
CA PHE A 124 9.20 -10.27 -32.27
C PHE A 124 9.08 -11.77 -32.37
N PHE A 125 9.00 -12.50 -31.26
CA PHE A 125 8.81 -13.95 -31.25
C PHE A 125 7.46 -14.38 -31.80
N SER A 126 6.39 -13.67 -31.45
CA SER A 126 5.03 -14.03 -31.86
C SER A 126 4.70 -13.61 -33.28
N GLU A 127 5.07 -12.39 -33.69
CA GLU A 127 4.65 -11.81 -34.97
C GLU A 127 5.69 -12.01 -36.07
N VAL A 128 6.98 -11.86 -35.78
CA VAL A 128 8.03 -11.94 -36.80
C VAL A 128 8.52 -13.38 -36.99
N LEU A 129 8.94 -14.04 -35.92
CA LEU A 129 9.44 -15.39 -35.97
C LEU A 129 8.31 -16.45 -36.09
N ARG A 130 7.13 -16.09 -35.59
CA ARG A 130 5.96 -16.98 -35.57
C ARG A 130 6.29 -18.37 -35.03
N VAL A 131 7.06 -18.38 -33.93
CA VAL A 131 7.40 -19.61 -33.23
C VAL A 131 6.13 -20.28 -32.72
N SER A 132 6.02 -21.58 -32.82
CA SER A 132 4.83 -22.36 -32.45
C SER A 132 5.20 -23.61 -31.64
N GLY A 133 4.20 -24.23 -31.00
CA GLY A 133 4.37 -25.49 -30.27
C GLY A 133 5.04 -25.31 -28.90
N VAL A 134 5.71 -26.35 -28.42
CA VAL A 134 6.34 -26.40 -27.11
C VAL A 134 7.42 -25.33 -26.93
N VAL A 135 8.16 -25.05 -28.01
CA VAL A 135 9.22 -24.01 -27.98
C VAL A 135 8.63 -22.64 -27.65
N TYR A 136 7.52 -22.25 -28.32
CA TYR A 136 6.82 -21.01 -28.02
C TYR A 136 6.36 -20.96 -26.57
N SER A 137 5.78 -22.04 -26.05
CA SER A 137 5.30 -22.10 -24.66
C SER A 137 6.42 -21.88 -23.66
N LEU A 138 7.57 -22.53 -23.85
CA LEU A 138 8.75 -22.35 -22.99
C LEU A 138 9.28 -20.92 -23.01
N PHE A 139 9.41 -20.33 -24.20
CA PHE A 139 9.85 -18.94 -24.34
C PHE A 139 8.86 -17.96 -23.73
N ASN A 140 7.57 -18.16 -23.91
CA ASN A 140 6.53 -17.31 -23.37
C ASN A 140 6.52 -17.34 -21.83
N VAL A 141 6.64 -18.53 -21.24
CA VAL A 141 6.76 -18.68 -19.77
C VAL A 141 8.01 -17.98 -19.25
N THR A 142 9.17 -18.25 -19.87
CA THR A 142 10.44 -17.63 -19.44
C THR A 142 10.40 -16.12 -19.58
N PHE A 143 9.80 -15.63 -20.67
CA PHE A 143 9.62 -14.21 -20.93
C PHE A 143 8.77 -13.52 -19.85
N TRP A 144 7.55 -14.01 -19.59
CA TRP A 144 6.66 -13.43 -18.59
C TRP A 144 7.25 -13.52 -17.18
N ALA A 145 7.90 -14.64 -16.86
CA ALA A 145 8.59 -14.79 -15.57
C ALA A 145 9.69 -13.73 -15.42
N THR A 146 10.57 -13.59 -16.43
CA THR A 146 11.66 -12.59 -16.39
C THR A 146 11.11 -11.17 -16.32
N PHE A 147 10.07 -10.85 -17.09
CA PHE A 147 9.41 -9.54 -17.08
C PHE A 147 8.88 -9.18 -15.70
N PHE A 148 8.05 -10.02 -15.12
CA PHE A 148 7.43 -9.73 -13.83
C PHE A 148 8.43 -9.74 -12.67
N ILE A 149 9.43 -10.64 -12.70
CA ILE A 149 10.50 -10.64 -11.69
C ILE A 149 11.31 -9.33 -11.77
N THR A 150 11.67 -8.91 -12.98
CA THR A 150 12.44 -7.66 -13.18
C THR A 150 11.61 -6.42 -12.81
N LEU A 151 10.33 -6.41 -13.18
CA LEU A 151 9.42 -5.31 -12.85
C LEU A 151 9.20 -5.21 -11.32
N THR A 152 9.01 -6.35 -10.66
CA THR A 152 8.91 -6.41 -9.19
C THR A 152 10.15 -5.87 -8.52
N TRP A 153 11.34 -6.26 -9.01
CA TRP A 153 12.61 -5.75 -8.50
C TRP A 153 12.80 -4.25 -8.75
N LEU A 154 12.35 -3.77 -9.92
CA LEU A 154 12.35 -2.35 -10.27
C LEU A 154 11.47 -1.54 -9.31
N VAL A 155 10.26 -2.01 -9.01
CA VAL A 155 9.35 -1.37 -8.07
C VAL A 155 9.94 -1.36 -6.66
N TRP A 156 10.53 -2.47 -6.22
CA TRP A 156 11.16 -2.56 -4.91
C TRP A 156 12.34 -1.57 -4.76
N LYS A 157 13.25 -1.54 -5.73
CA LYS A 157 14.39 -0.61 -5.75
C LYS A 157 13.94 0.83 -5.96
N GLY A 158 12.99 1.05 -6.87
CA GLY A 158 12.42 2.37 -7.14
C GLY A 158 11.80 2.99 -5.89
N GLY A 159 11.05 2.20 -5.11
CA GLY A 159 10.49 2.67 -3.84
C GLY A 159 11.54 3.12 -2.82
N GLN A 160 12.67 2.42 -2.75
CA GLN A 160 13.79 2.84 -1.89
C GLN A 160 14.40 4.18 -2.33
N ILE A 161 14.59 4.35 -3.64
CA ILE A 161 15.16 5.57 -4.22
C ILE A 161 14.18 6.74 -4.05
N LEU A 162 12.87 6.50 -4.24
CA LEU A 162 11.84 7.52 -4.03
C LEU A 162 11.77 7.96 -2.56
N ALA A 163 11.95 7.03 -1.61
CA ALA A 163 12.01 7.37 -0.19
C ALA A 163 13.18 8.32 0.11
N GLU A 164 14.38 8.01 -0.39
CA GLU A 164 15.57 8.87 -0.20
C GLU A 164 15.39 10.24 -0.88
N ALA A 165 14.86 10.27 -2.10
CA ALA A 165 14.58 11.52 -2.81
C ALA A 165 13.53 12.38 -2.08
N PHE A 166 12.50 11.76 -1.50
CA PHE A 166 11.50 12.46 -0.72
C PHE A 166 12.10 13.05 0.57
N ILE A 167 12.93 12.29 1.28
CA ILE A 167 13.61 12.76 2.50
C ILE A 167 14.54 13.94 2.17
N GLU A 168 15.28 13.86 1.07
CA GLU A 168 16.18 14.92 0.64
C GLU A 168 15.42 16.20 0.25
N SER A 169 14.28 16.07 -0.45
CA SER A 169 13.45 17.21 -0.88
C SER A 169 12.72 17.89 0.27
N SER A 170 12.34 17.14 1.31
CA SER A 170 11.53 17.64 2.44
C SER A 170 12.36 18.24 3.57
N GLN A 171 13.70 18.36 3.42
CA GLN A 171 14.62 18.81 4.47
C GLN A 171 14.50 18.02 5.80
N VAL A 172 13.89 16.84 5.74
CA VAL A 172 13.80 15.93 6.88
C VAL A 172 15.19 15.39 7.18
N ILE A 173 15.62 15.47 8.44
CA ILE A 173 16.92 14.93 8.85
C ILE A 173 16.88 13.41 8.64
N SER A 174 17.74 12.90 7.75
CA SER A 174 17.72 11.49 7.31
C SER A 174 17.92 10.46 8.44
N VAL A 175 18.51 10.87 9.56
CA VAL A 175 18.74 10.04 10.75
C VAL A 175 17.61 10.18 11.78
N SER A 176 16.69 11.13 11.59
CA SER A 176 15.55 11.34 12.50
C SER A 176 14.55 10.18 12.45
N VAL A 177 13.71 10.09 13.48
CA VAL A 177 12.58 9.14 13.53
C VAL A 177 11.64 9.35 12.33
N ASP A 178 11.43 10.59 11.93
CA ASP A 178 10.58 10.94 10.79
C ASP A 178 11.12 10.37 9.48
N GLY A 179 12.43 10.44 9.24
CA GLY A 179 13.07 9.82 8.09
C GLY A 179 12.93 8.29 8.07
N GLN A 180 12.95 7.64 9.23
CA GLN A 180 12.72 6.19 9.32
C GLN A 180 11.28 5.81 9.01
N ILE A 181 10.30 6.61 9.46
CA ILE A 181 8.88 6.40 9.16
C ILE A 181 8.63 6.52 7.65
N VAL A 182 9.18 7.55 7.00
CA VAL A 182 9.06 7.71 5.54
C VAL A 182 9.61 6.49 4.81
N ARG A 183 10.82 6.02 5.15
CA ARG A 183 11.39 4.80 4.55
C ARG A 183 10.51 3.58 4.77
N LEU A 184 9.94 3.42 5.98
CA LEU A 184 9.03 2.31 6.28
C LEU A 184 7.78 2.36 5.41
N CYS A 185 7.14 3.53 5.27
CA CYS A 185 5.96 3.72 4.42
C CYS A 185 6.24 3.36 2.96
N PHE A 186 7.35 3.85 2.38
CA PHE A 186 7.73 3.51 1.01
C PHE A 186 8.06 2.03 0.84
N ARG A 187 8.71 1.38 1.82
CA ARG A 187 8.97 -0.06 1.79
C ARG A 187 7.69 -0.89 1.84
N LEU A 188 6.74 -0.53 2.70
CA LEU A 188 5.44 -1.20 2.78
C LEU A 188 4.64 -1.04 1.48
N LEU A 189 4.61 0.18 0.92
CA LEU A 189 3.98 0.43 -0.37
C LEU A 189 4.63 -0.38 -1.49
N SER A 190 5.96 -0.40 -1.56
CA SER A 190 6.71 -1.20 -2.54
C SER A 190 6.46 -2.70 -2.38
N LEU A 191 6.32 -3.18 -1.14
CA LEU A 191 5.99 -4.58 -0.86
C LEU A 191 4.61 -4.95 -1.40
N ILE A 192 3.59 -4.13 -1.13
CA ILE A 192 2.22 -4.36 -1.61
C ILE A 192 2.18 -4.37 -3.15
N LEU A 193 2.81 -3.38 -3.80
CA LEU A 193 2.90 -3.32 -5.26
C LEU A 193 3.67 -4.51 -5.84
N SER A 194 4.75 -4.92 -5.20
CA SER A 194 5.54 -6.09 -5.60
C SER A 194 4.73 -7.39 -5.52
N LEU A 195 3.95 -7.58 -4.47
CA LEU A 195 3.06 -8.72 -4.33
C LEU A 195 1.96 -8.73 -5.40
N ALA A 196 1.37 -7.58 -5.70
CA ALA A 196 0.38 -7.45 -6.77
C ALA A 196 0.97 -7.81 -8.14
N LEU A 197 2.19 -7.34 -8.45
CA LEU A 197 2.89 -7.66 -9.69
C LEU A 197 3.26 -9.15 -9.79
N LEU A 198 3.74 -9.75 -8.71
CA LEU A 198 4.03 -11.19 -8.67
C LEU A 198 2.78 -12.03 -8.88
N THR A 199 1.63 -11.59 -8.34
CA THR A 199 0.35 -12.27 -8.51
C THR A 199 -0.12 -12.19 -9.96
N GLU A 200 -0.02 -11.01 -10.59
CA GLU A 200 -0.34 -10.87 -12.02
C GLU A 200 0.61 -11.71 -12.88
N GLY A 201 1.90 -11.75 -12.54
CA GLY A 201 2.88 -12.62 -13.18
C GLY A 201 2.51 -14.10 -13.09
N ALA A 202 2.16 -14.58 -11.91
CA ALA A 202 1.71 -15.94 -11.69
C ALA A 202 0.46 -16.28 -12.51
N ASN A 203 -0.50 -15.34 -12.58
CA ASN A 203 -1.71 -15.48 -13.38
C ASN A 203 -1.40 -15.62 -14.87
N ARG A 204 -0.48 -14.82 -15.40
CA ARG A 204 0.02 -14.92 -16.80
C ARG A 204 0.73 -16.23 -17.08
N LEU A 205 1.34 -16.84 -16.08
CA LEU A 205 1.99 -18.15 -16.18
C LEU A 205 1.02 -19.33 -16.04
N GLY A 206 -0.29 -19.05 -15.87
CA GLY A 206 -1.33 -20.07 -15.73
C GLY A 206 -1.45 -20.63 -14.31
N MET A 207 -0.79 -20.01 -13.32
CA MET A 207 -0.97 -20.39 -11.92
C MET A 207 -2.25 -19.76 -11.36
N PRO A 208 -3.02 -20.46 -10.51
CA PRO A 208 -4.27 -19.93 -9.97
C PRO A 208 -3.97 -18.83 -8.95
N ALA A 209 -4.01 -17.57 -9.39
CA ALA A 209 -3.72 -16.39 -8.58
C ALA A 209 -4.62 -16.26 -7.34
N TYR A 210 -5.86 -16.80 -7.39
CA TYR A 210 -6.77 -16.78 -6.25
C TYR A 210 -6.20 -17.50 -5.01
N SER A 211 -5.40 -18.55 -5.18
CA SER A 211 -4.76 -19.26 -4.07
C SER A 211 -3.75 -18.36 -3.33
N ILE A 212 -3.03 -17.53 -4.06
CA ILE A 212 -2.08 -16.55 -3.51
C ILE A 212 -2.86 -15.49 -2.72
N TRP A 213 -3.94 -14.95 -3.31
CA TRP A 213 -4.78 -13.95 -2.65
C TRP A 213 -5.46 -14.49 -1.40
N THR A 214 -5.91 -15.75 -1.43
CA THR A 214 -6.50 -16.40 -0.25
C THR A 214 -5.47 -16.52 0.88
N GLY A 215 -4.26 -17.00 0.56
CA GLY A 215 -3.16 -17.10 1.54
C GLY A 215 -2.75 -15.74 2.12
N LEU A 216 -2.61 -14.73 1.25
CA LEU A 216 -2.32 -13.35 1.66
C LEU A 216 -3.46 -12.74 2.49
N GLY A 217 -4.71 -13.05 2.16
CA GLY A 217 -5.89 -12.59 2.90
C GLY A 217 -5.92 -13.13 4.33
N ILE A 218 -5.68 -14.43 4.50
CA ILE A 218 -5.60 -15.07 5.83
C ILE A 218 -4.40 -14.52 6.63
N GLY A 219 -3.23 -14.42 6.00
CA GLY A 219 -2.04 -13.81 6.60
C GLY A 219 -2.25 -12.34 6.95
N GLY A 220 -2.91 -11.57 6.08
CA GLY A 220 -3.28 -10.18 6.29
C GLY A 220 -4.25 -9.99 7.46
N LEU A 221 -5.22 -10.90 7.61
CA LEU A 221 -6.12 -10.90 8.77
C LEU A 221 -5.36 -11.10 10.08
N ALA A 222 -4.42 -12.04 10.11
CA ALA A 222 -3.58 -12.26 11.31
C ALA A 222 -2.76 -10.99 11.66
N VAL A 223 -2.16 -10.33 10.66
CA VAL A 223 -1.43 -9.06 10.85
C VAL A 223 -2.38 -7.95 11.30
N ALA A 224 -3.58 -7.86 10.73
CA ALA A 224 -4.58 -6.85 11.11
C ALA A 224 -5.02 -7.01 12.57
N LEU A 225 -5.29 -8.25 13.02
CA LEU A 225 -5.61 -8.53 14.42
C LEU A 225 -4.45 -8.19 15.36
N ALA A 226 -3.22 -8.51 14.97
CA ALA A 226 -2.04 -8.15 15.77
C ALA A 226 -1.81 -6.63 15.86
N ALA A 227 -2.15 -5.88 14.82
CA ALA A 227 -1.98 -4.42 14.74
C ALA A 227 -3.20 -3.64 15.26
N GLN A 228 -4.31 -4.28 15.58
CA GLN A 228 -5.61 -3.67 15.91
C GLN A 228 -5.48 -2.59 17.00
N GLN A 229 -4.82 -2.90 18.12
CA GLN A 229 -4.68 -1.95 19.24
C GLN A 229 -3.84 -0.72 18.85
N THR A 230 -2.79 -0.92 18.04
CA THR A 230 -1.96 0.20 17.57
C THR A 230 -2.78 1.12 16.68
N LEU A 231 -3.54 0.56 15.75
CA LEU A 231 -4.41 1.32 14.85
C LEU A 231 -5.52 2.05 15.60
N ALA A 232 -6.13 1.41 16.61
CA ALA A 232 -7.14 2.04 17.47
C ALA A 232 -6.57 3.27 18.19
N ASN A 233 -5.34 3.19 18.70
CA ASN A 233 -4.69 4.33 19.35
C ASN A 233 -4.39 5.47 18.38
N LEU A 234 -3.94 5.17 17.15
CA LEU A 234 -3.71 6.16 16.10
C LEU A 234 -5.00 6.89 15.73
N LEU A 235 -6.07 6.13 15.48
CA LEU A 235 -7.38 6.69 15.16
C LEU A 235 -7.93 7.51 16.32
N GLY A 236 -7.75 7.07 17.57
CA GLY A 236 -8.12 7.81 18.76
C GLY A 236 -7.42 9.16 18.84
N SER A 237 -6.11 9.20 18.59
CA SER A 237 -5.36 10.48 18.55
C SER A 237 -5.86 11.41 17.45
N LEU A 238 -6.16 10.89 16.27
CA LEU A 238 -6.71 11.67 15.18
C LEU A 238 -8.09 12.25 15.54
N ILE A 239 -8.98 11.45 16.14
CA ILE A 239 -10.29 11.92 16.60
C ILE A 239 -10.13 13.06 17.60
N ILE A 240 -9.26 12.92 18.61
CA ILE A 240 -8.99 13.97 19.58
C ILE A 240 -8.48 15.26 18.91
N MET A 241 -7.61 15.13 17.90
CA MET A 241 -7.05 16.28 17.16
C MET A 241 -8.10 16.98 16.28
N PHE A 242 -9.05 16.24 15.72
CA PHE A 242 -10.11 16.81 14.86
C PHE A 242 -11.27 17.39 15.68
N GLU A 243 -11.82 16.63 16.61
CA GLU A 243 -12.98 17.03 17.41
C GLU A 243 -12.64 17.99 18.52
N LYS A 244 -11.39 17.92 19.02
CA LYS A 244 -10.87 18.78 20.10
C LYS A 244 -11.75 18.85 21.35
N PRO A 245 -12.16 17.70 21.93
CA PRO A 245 -12.95 17.69 23.16
C PRO A 245 -12.21 18.36 24.32
N PHE A 246 -10.89 18.35 24.27
CA PHE A 246 -9.97 19.07 25.13
C PHE A 246 -8.75 19.55 24.36
N ARG A 247 -7.94 20.41 24.95
CA ARG A 247 -6.68 20.93 24.40
C ARG A 247 -5.55 20.80 25.41
N VAL A 248 -4.32 20.94 24.93
CA VAL A 248 -3.16 21.05 25.82
C VAL A 248 -3.37 22.20 26.80
N GLY A 249 -3.09 21.98 28.09
CA GLY A 249 -3.34 22.90 29.18
C GLY A 249 -4.74 22.81 29.79
N HIS A 250 -5.69 22.08 29.21
CA HIS A 250 -7.00 21.89 29.83
C HIS A 250 -6.91 20.92 31.02
N TRP A 251 -7.68 21.22 32.04
CA TRP A 251 -7.92 20.34 33.18
C TRP A 251 -9.08 19.43 32.84
N ILE A 252 -8.83 18.14 32.82
CA ILE A 252 -9.83 17.12 32.53
C ILE A 252 -9.90 16.07 33.63
N LYS A 253 -11.03 15.39 33.68
CA LYS A 253 -11.20 14.13 34.39
C LYS A 253 -11.71 13.07 33.42
N ALA A 254 -10.95 11.97 33.32
CA ALA A 254 -11.27 10.82 32.49
C ALA A 254 -11.19 9.56 33.37
N GLY A 255 -12.34 8.96 33.66
CA GLY A 255 -12.41 7.87 34.64
C GLY A 255 -11.83 8.25 35.98
N ASP A 256 -10.82 7.53 36.44
CA ASP A 256 -10.12 7.78 37.70
C ASP A 256 -8.95 8.77 37.60
N ILE A 257 -8.62 9.20 36.38
CA ILE A 257 -7.49 10.07 36.10
C ILE A 257 -7.97 11.54 36.06
N GLU A 258 -7.44 12.38 36.92
CA GLU A 258 -7.73 13.79 36.93
C GLU A 258 -6.42 14.60 36.85
N GLY A 259 -6.36 15.56 35.89
CA GLY A 259 -5.15 16.34 35.69
C GLY A 259 -5.21 17.27 34.49
N PHE A 260 -4.07 17.91 34.22
CA PHE A 260 -3.87 18.83 33.11
C PHE A 260 -3.26 18.10 31.92
N ILE A 261 -3.79 18.33 30.71
CA ILE A 261 -3.21 17.82 29.49
C ILE A 261 -1.87 18.51 29.25
N GLU A 262 -0.78 17.72 29.22
CA GLU A 262 0.57 18.23 28.99
C GLU A 262 0.92 18.16 27.50
N ASP A 263 0.58 17.02 26.85
CA ASP A 263 0.86 16.77 25.45
C ASP A 263 -0.13 15.76 24.86
N ILE A 264 -0.46 15.92 23.59
CA ILE A 264 -1.29 14.98 22.81
C ILE A 264 -0.41 14.34 21.76
N GLY A 265 0.12 13.18 22.09
CA GLY A 265 0.99 12.43 21.21
C GLY A 265 0.23 11.59 20.18
N PHE A 266 0.99 10.94 19.29
CA PHE A 266 0.47 10.14 18.20
C PHE A 266 -0.27 8.85 18.63
N ARG A 267 0.05 8.32 19.81
CA ARG A 267 -0.52 7.08 20.35
C ARG A 267 -1.16 7.26 21.71
N SER A 268 -0.71 8.23 22.47
CA SER A 268 -1.10 8.43 23.87
C SER A 268 -1.07 9.91 24.20
N THR A 269 -1.94 10.30 25.12
CA THR A 269 -2.00 11.65 25.69
C THR A 269 -1.33 11.64 27.07
N ARG A 270 -0.49 12.62 27.33
CA ARG A 270 0.17 12.81 28.64
C ARG A 270 -0.66 13.74 29.51
N ILE A 271 -1.00 13.26 30.69
CA ILE A 271 -1.80 13.98 31.67
C ILE A 271 -0.95 14.16 32.93
N ARG A 272 -0.75 15.41 33.36
CA ARG A 272 -0.11 15.74 34.63
C ARG A 272 -1.17 15.77 35.71
N THR A 273 -1.10 14.83 36.64
CA THR A 273 -2.04 14.72 37.74
C THR A 273 -1.86 15.85 38.74
N LEU A 274 -2.84 16.03 39.63
CA LEU A 274 -2.76 17.00 40.72
C LEU A 274 -1.61 16.72 41.72
N GLN A 275 -1.12 15.48 41.75
CA GLN A 275 0.06 15.07 42.54
C GLN A 275 1.39 15.35 41.80
N ASN A 276 1.35 16.05 40.64
CA ASN A 276 2.49 16.37 39.80
C ASN A 276 3.17 15.15 39.12
N SER A 277 2.52 13.97 39.11
CA SER A 277 2.96 12.81 38.32
C SER A 277 2.45 12.91 36.87
N VAL A 278 3.14 12.29 35.95
CA VAL A 278 2.70 12.23 34.54
C VAL A 278 2.16 10.83 34.23
N VAL A 279 0.91 10.78 33.83
CA VAL A 279 0.25 9.55 33.37
C VAL A 279 0.13 9.60 31.86
N SER A 280 0.54 8.53 31.17
CA SER A 280 0.39 8.37 29.72
C SER A 280 -0.79 7.45 29.46
N VAL A 281 -1.87 8.01 28.95
CA VAL A 281 -3.11 7.29 28.65
C VAL A 281 -3.20 7.00 27.16
N PRO A 282 -3.47 5.75 26.74
CA PRO A 282 -3.69 5.41 25.34
C PRO A 282 -4.85 6.23 24.76
N SER A 283 -4.66 6.77 23.54
CA SER A 283 -5.69 7.66 22.98
C SER A 283 -6.99 6.95 22.63
N SER A 284 -6.95 5.64 22.33
CA SER A 284 -8.16 4.84 22.14
C SER A 284 -8.99 4.72 23.42
N GLU A 285 -8.35 4.68 24.58
CA GLU A 285 -9.01 4.63 25.89
C GLU A 285 -9.71 5.96 26.18
N LEU A 286 -9.03 7.08 25.97
CA LEU A 286 -9.60 8.40 26.16
C LEU A 286 -10.82 8.69 25.27
N VAL A 287 -10.81 8.20 24.02
CA VAL A 287 -11.96 8.39 23.10
C VAL A 287 -13.17 7.57 23.52
N ASN A 288 -12.95 6.41 24.15
CA ASN A 288 -14.03 5.52 24.58
C ASN A 288 -14.55 5.83 25.99
N GLU A 289 -13.81 6.63 26.75
CA GLU A 289 -14.23 7.05 28.10
C GLU A 289 -15.02 8.38 28.11
N SER A 290 -15.85 8.54 29.12
CA SER A 290 -16.50 9.83 29.36
C SER A 290 -15.50 10.83 29.91
N ILE A 291 -15.26 11.91 29.18
CA ILE A 291 -14.32 12.97 29.57
C ILE A 291 -15.08 14.17 30.09
N GLU A 292 -14.81 14.55 31.34
CA GLU A 292 -15.30 15.78 31.91
C GLU A 292 -14.23 16.88 31.80
N ASN A 293 -14.53 17.92 30.98
CA ASN A 293 -13.61 19.05 30.79
C ASN A 293 -13.87 20.13 31.81
N MET A 294 -13.04 20.14 32.87
CA MET A 294 -13.15 21.08 33.97
C MET A 294 -12.83 22.52 33.61
N THR A 295 -12.05 22.74 32.56
CA THR A 295 -11.68 24.07 32.06
C THR A 295 -12.83 24.80 31.40
N THR A 296 -13.72 24.06 30.72
CA THR A 296 -14.83 24.66 29.98
C THR A 296 -16.11 24.82 30.77
N ARG A 297 -16.10 24.45 32.04
CA ARG A 297 -17.28 24.60 32.90
C ARG A 297 -17.64 26.06 33.10
N LYS A 298 -18.91 26.36 33.08
CA LYS A 298 -19.45 27.73 33.23
C LYS A 298 -19.44 28.19 34.69
N PHE A 299 -19.61 27.26 35.63
CA PHE A 299 -19.66 27.55 37.06
C PHE A 299 -19.09 26.37 37.86
N ARG A 300 -18.74 26.66 39.13
CA ARG A 300 -18.30 25.65 40.10
C ARG A 300 -19.37 25.48 41.14
N ILE A 301 -19.73 24.25 41.44
CA ILE A 301 -20.63 23.93 42.52
C ILE A 301 -19.78 23.71 43.79
N ALA A 302 -19.97 24.54 44.79
CA ALA A 302 -19.39 24.35 46.11
C ALA A 302 -20.47 23.76 47.02
N ARG A 303 -20.29 22.53 47.48
CA ARG A 303 -21.14 21.91 48.49
C ARG A 303 -20.37 21.91 49.80
N ARG A 304 -21.00 22.48 50.86
CA ARG A 304 -20.48 22.45 52.21
C ARG A 304 -21.56 21.96 53.13
N GLU A 305 -21.22 21.06 54.02
CA GLU A 305 -22.11 20.59 55.09
C GLU A 305 -21.73 21.33 56.38
N LEU A 306 -22.70 21.95 56.98
CA LEU A 306 -22.54 22.60 58.25
C LEU A 306 -23.27 21.78 59.32
N CYS A 307 -22.57 21.40 60.37
CA CYS A 307 -23.14 20.65 61.47
C CYS A 307 -23.69 21.64 62.51
N ILE A 308 -24.96 21.51 62.85
CA ILE A 308 -25.67 22.34 63.83
C ILE A 308 -26.04 21.45 65.00
N SER A 309 -25.92 21.95 66.21
CA SER A 309 -26.33 21.24 67.44
C SER A 309 -27.84 20.96 67.42
N LEU A 310 -28.23 19.76 67.84
CA LEU A 310 -29.65 19.36 67.95
C LEU A 310 -30.48 20.24 68.90
N ASN A 311 -29.85 20.88 69.86
CA ASN A 311 -30.48 21.76 70.80
C ASN A 311 -30.64 23.24 70.35
N THR A 312 -30.32 23.48 69.01
CA THR A 312 -30.49 24.82 68.48
C THR A 312 -31.98 25.09 68.17
N PRO A 313 -32.56 26.19 68.72
CA PRO A 313 -33.96 26.53 68.38
C PRO A 313 -34.18 26.74 66.88
N VAL A 314 -35.36 26.36 66.39
CA VAL A 314 -35.68 26.41 64.92
C VAL A 314 -35.58 27.83 64.40
N GLU A 315 -35.98 28.85 65.18
CA GLU A 315 -35.88 30.27 64.80
C GLU A 315 -34.44 30.68 64.48
N LYS A 316 -33.44 30.14 65.24
CA LYS A 316 -32.00 30.42 65.07
C LYS A 316 -31.48 29.68 63.78
N VAL A 317 -32.00 28.54 63.49
CA VAL A 317 -31.68 27.79 62.23
C VAL A 317 -32.17 28.57 61.03
N GLU A 318 -33.39 29.06 61.02
CA GLU A 318 -33.95 29.90 59.99
C GLU A 318 -33.22 31.20 59.78
N SER A 319 -32.85 31.90 60.87
CA SER A 319 -32.04 33.12 60.75
C SER A 319 -30.68 32.85 60.15
N MET A 320 -30.02 31.76 60.52
CA MET A 320 -28.72 31.35 59.99
C MET A 320 -28.78 31.00 58.51
N ILE A 321 -29.82 30.29 58.05
CA ILE A 321 -30.04 29.98 56.63
C ILE A 321 -30.15 31.30 55.84
N ARG A 322 -30.91 32.27 56.35
CA ARG A 322 -31.08 33.57 55.70
C ARG A 322 -29.79 34.37 55.66
N GLU A 323 -29.05 34.47 56.78
CA GLU A 323 -27.77 35.14 56.80
C GLU A 323 -26.73 34.54 55.91
N ILE A 324 -26.64 33.20 55.83
CA ILE A 324 -25.76 32.51 54.92
C ILE A 324 -26.15 32.83 53.46
N GLY A 325 -27.45 32.82 53.14
CA GLY A 325 -27.95 33.21 51.83
C GLY A 325 -27.57 34.67 51.45
N GLU A 326 -27.68 35.60 52.39
CA GLU A 326 -27.29 37.01 52.20
C GLU A 326 -25.77 37.19 52.03
N ILE A 327 -24.95 36.53 52.83
CA ILE A 327 -23.48 36.56 52.74
C ILE A 327 -23.01 36.02 51.40
N ILE A 328 -23.57 34.88 50.93
CA ILE A 328 -23.18 34.27 49.66
C ILE A 328 -23.65 35.14 48.48
N SER A 329 -24.86 35.75 48.59
CA SER A 329 -25.40 36.64 47.54
C SER A 329 -24.64 37.98 47.44
N ALA A 330 -24.04 38.43 48.53
CA ALA A 330 -23.21 39.64 48.60
C ALA A 330 -21.75 39.41 48.18
N GLY A 331 -21.34 38.13 48.02
CA GLY A 331 -19.98 37.75 47.62
C GLY A 331 -19.64 38.17 46.19
N PRO A 332 -18.35 38.35 45.85
CA PRO A 332 -17.89 38.78 44.51
C PRO A 332 -18.00 37.73 43.41
N GLY A 333 -18.74 36.65 43.62
CA GLY A 333 -18.95 35.61 42.62
C GLY A 333 -19.98 36.01 41.58
N GLU A 334 -19.75 35.64 40.31
CA GLU A 334 -20.77 35.73 39.26
C GLU A 334 -22.04 35.02 39.75
N LYS A 335 -23.17 35.71 39.69
CA LYS A 335 -24.48 35.19 40.06
C LYS A 335 -24.90 34.04 39.13
N GLY A 336 -24.43 32.84 39.46
CA GLY A 336 -24.99 31.61 38.87
C GLY A 336 -26.40 31.38 39.40
N ASN A 337 -27.32 30.93 38.58
CA ASN A 337 -28.67 30.56 38.97
C ASN A 337 -28.65 29.50 40.10
N GLY A 338 -29.10 29.93 41.29
CA GLY A 338 -29.45 29.02 42.37
C GLY A 338 -28.39 28.93 43.49
N ILE A 339 -28.51 29.83 44.49
CA ILE A 339 -27.96 29.57 45.81
C ILE A 339 -29.07 28.87 46.60
N ASP A 340 -28.93 27.54 46.76
CA ASP A 340 -29.86 26.76 47.58
C ASP A 340 -29.18 26.47 48.94
N VAL A 341 -29.66 27.08 49.97
CA VAL A 341 -29.32 26.73 51.35
C VAL A 341 -30.45 25.88 51.87
N VAL A 342 -30.24 24.56 51.96
CA VAL A 342 -31.29 23.61 52.34
C VAL A 342 -30.89 22.80 53.56
N LEU A 343 -31.78 22.66 54.51
CA LEU A 343 -31.62 21.72 55.61
C LEU A 343 -31.85 20.28 55.05
N LYS A 344 -30.79 19.51 54.93
CA LYS A 344 -30.82 18.21 54.23
C LYS A 344 -31.32 17.09 55.12
N CYS A 345 -30.92 17.02 56.35
CA CYS A 345 -31.37 16.06 57.33
C CYS A 345 -30.91 16.44 58.75
N ILE A 346 -31.64 15.98 59.74
CA ILE A 346 -31.26 16.01 61.13
C ILE A 346 -30.60 14.65 61.42
N SER A 347 -29.30 14.61 61.59
CA SER A 347 -28.57 13.37 61.92
C SER A 347 -28.14 13.35 63.36
N ASN A 348 -28.43 12.28 64.03
CA ASN A 348 -28.01 12.04 65.42
C ASN A 348 -26.58 11.42 65.45
N LYS A 349 -25.64 12.00 64.73
CA LYS A 349 -24.23 11.64 64.87
C LYS A 349 -23.73 12.36 66.12
N GLY A 350 -23.76 11.62 67.24
CA GLY A 350 -23.03 12.03 68.41
C GLY A 350 -21.56 12.31 68.09
N TYR A 351 -20.97 13.28 68.68
CA TYR A 351 -19.55 13.54 68.64
C TYR A 351 -18.79 12.31 69.14
N GLU A 352 -17.96 11.69 68.26
CA GLU A 352 -16.70 11.10 68.68
C GLU A 352 -15.55 12.04 68.33
#